data_e0dd263e8dfc98b31c73578cc1fb0a11
#
_entry.id   e0dd263e8dfc98b31c73578cc1fb0a11
#
_cell.length_a   1.000
_cell.length_b   1.000
_cell.length_c   1.000
_cell.angle_alpha   90.00
_cell.angle_beta   90.00
_cell.angle_gamma   90.00
#
_symmetry.space_group_name_H-M   'P 1'
#
loop_
_entity.id
_entity.type
_entity.pdbx_description
1 polymer ?
#
loop_
_entity_poly.entity_id
_entity_poly.type
_entity_poly.pdbx_seq_one_letter_code
_entity_poly.pdbx_strand_id
1 'polypeptide(L)'
;YETDKQYWMDLEHAVKDAFNRKYLTVKRGTSLVPGHVLYPDSVYYGNNTVTANILPLAFGLVPKDCLDDVVKSTVQSIVVTNKEHISCGVIGVQWLLRELSRRGFADVAYMLATNTTYPSWGYMAEQGATTIWELWNGNTANPAMNSGNHVMLLGDFLPWCYENLAGIKSERGRGKVGFKHIRMCPNFEIQDISYVDASYRTPYGRVVSRWKKTLQHLEWDIEIPVNTFASVYLPNGKVEKVGSGKYHFSVDIPAADKCIVTDEFLYEDAGFPQCHGATVVEL
;
A
#
# COMPACT_ATOMS: atom_id res chain seq x y z
N TYR A 1 -16.00 -4.92 -33.17
CA TYR A 1 -15.56 -5.10 -31.76
C TYR A 1 -14.16 -5.70 -31.65
N GLU A 2 -13.79 -6.74 -32.41
CA GLU A 2 -12.44 -7.36 -32.32
C GLU A 2 -11.35 -6.43 -32.88
N THR A 3 -11.61 -5.75 -33.99
CA THR A 3 -10.71 -4.75 -34.57
C THR A 3 -10.45 -3.57 -33.64
N ASP A 4 -11.50 -3.09 -32.98
CA ASP A 4 -11.38 -2.00 -32.01
C ASP A 4 -10.57 -2.44 -30.78
N LYS A 5 -10.80 -3.67 -30.31
CA LYS A 5 -10.05 -4.23 -29.19
C LYS A 5 -8.55 -4.31 -29.50
N GLN A 6 -8.18 -4.82 -30.68
CA GLN A 6 -6.78 -4.91 -31.09
C GLN A 6 -6.12 -3.53 -31.17
N TYR A 7 -6.81 -2.56 -31.77
CA TYR A 7 -6.34 -1.17 -31.83
C TYR A 7 -6.02 -0.58 -30.46
N TRP A 8 -6.93 -0.75 -29.48
CA TRP A 8 -6.72 -0.24 -28.13
C TRP A 8 -5.62 -0.97 -27.36
N MET A 9 -5.45 -2.27 -27.57
CA MET A 9 -4.34 -3.03 -26.99
C MET A 9 -2.98 -2.58 -27.57
N ASP A 10 -2.90 -2.37 -28.87
CA ASP A 10 -1.68 -1.91 -29.54
C ASP A 10 -1.32 -0.49 -29.08
N LEU A 11 -2.32 0.39 -28.95
CA LEU A 11 -2.13 1.73 -28.43
C LEU A 11 -1.68 1.71 -26.95
N GLU A 12 -2.27 0.87 -26.11
CA GLU A 12 -1.84 0.67 -24.71
C GLU A 12 -0.36 0.29 -24.64
N HIS A 13 0.07 -0.70 -25.42
CA HIS A 13 1.46 -1.12 -25.48
C HIS A 13 2.38 0.01 -25.96
N ALA A 14 2.02 0.70 -27.05
CA ALA A 14 2.82 1.79 -27.58
C ALA A 14 2.98 2.95 -26.59
N VAL A 15 1.90 3.31 -25.88
CA VAL A 15 1.93 4.35 -24.83
C VAL A 15 2.80 3.91 -23.66
N LYS A 16 2.65 2.67 -23.20
CA LYS A 16 3.46 2.11 -22.11
C LYS A 16 4.96 2.12 -22.45
N ASP A 17 5.31 1.68 -23.64
CA ASP A 17 6.70 1.65 -24.10
C ASP A 17 7.28 3.07 -24.23
N ALA A 18 6.52 4.00 -24.79
CA ALA A 18 6.96 5.38 -24.93
C ALA A 18 7.13 6.06 -23.57
N PHE A 19 6.22 5.79 -22.62
CA PHE A 19 6.28 6.29 -21.26
C PHE A 19 7.53 5.77 -20.54
N ASN A 20 7.81 4.46 -20.61
CA ASN A 20 8.97 3.86 -19.98
C ASN A 20 10.28 4.34 -20.59
N ARG A 21 10.38 4.43 -21.93
CA ARG A 21 11.57 5.01 -22.58
C ARG A 21 11.87 6.43 -22.14
N LYS A 22 10.84 7.22 -21.82
CA LYS A 22 11.01 8.62 -21.45
C LYS A 22 11.26 8.84 -19.96
N TYR A 23 10.62 8.07 -19.09
CA TYR A 23 10.54 8.40 -17.67
C TYR A 23 11.16 7.37 -16.74
N LEU A 24 11.31 6.10 -17.16
CA LEU A 24 11.93 5.08 -16.33
C LEU A 24 13.44 5.23 -16.35
N THR A 25 14.02 5.34 -15.17
CA THR A 25 15.47 5.32 -14.96
C THR A 25 15.86 4.01 -14.33
N VAL A 26 16.79 3.30 -14.96
CA VAL A 26 17.37 2.05 -14.45
C VAL A 26 18.86 2.29 -14.28
N LYS A 27 19.34 2.38 -13.04
CA LYS A 27 20.75 2.43 -12.69
C LYS A 27 21.11 1.12 -12.02
N ARG A 28 21.90 0.30 -12.67
CA ARG A 28 22.43 -0.92 -12.07
C ARG A 28 23.64 -0.59 -11.22
N GLY A 29 23.67 -1.16 -10.02
CA GLY A 29 24.77 -0.96 -9.10
C GLY A 29 26.10 -1.41 -9.72
N THR A 30 27.16 -0.63 -9.49
CA THR A 30 28.51 -1.00 -9.88
C THR A 30 29.25 -1.55 -8.68
N SER A 31 29.86 -2.71 -8.84
CA SER A 31 30.82 -3.26 -7.88
C SER A 31 32.23 -3.13 -8.46
N LEU A 32 33.13 -2.50 -7.72
CA LEU A 32 34.55 -2.48 -8.03
C LEU A 32 35.27 -3.72 -7.46
N VAL A 33 34.59 -4.48 -6.59
CA VAL A 33 35.11 -5.71 -5.98
C VAL A 33 34.05 -6.79 -6.11
N PRO A 34 34.37 -8.01 -6.58
CA PRO A 34 33.43 -9.10 -6.63
C PRO A 34 32.78 -9.34 -5.24
N GLY A 35 31.43 -9.36 -5.21
CA GLY A 35 30.66 -9.53 -3.97
C GLY A 35 30.36 -8.25 -3.18
N HIS A 36 30.89 -7.09 -3.56
CA HIS A 36 30.56 -5.83 -2.91
C HIS A 36 29.86 -4.88 -3.88
N VAL A 37 28.64 -4.47 -3.56
CA VAL A 37 27.89 -3.45 -4.32
C VAL A 37 28.17 -2.10 -3.68
N LEU A 38 28.93 -1.24 -4.37
CA LEU A 38 29.22 0.12 -3.91
C LEU A 38 28.01 1.06 -3.98
N TYR A 39 27.13 0.81 -4.96
CA TYR A 39 25.88 1.54 -5.13
C TYR A 39 24.77 0.52 -5.40
N PRO A 40 23.70 0.50 -4.59
CA PRO A 40 22.57 -0.39 -4.84
C PRO A 40 21.88 -0.04 -6.18
N ASP A 41 21.24 -1.02 -6.76
CA ASP A 41 20.35 -0.82 -7.90
C ASP A 41 19.32 0.26 -7.55
N SER A 42 19.10 1.17 -8.50
CA SER A 42 18.14 2.25 -8.34
C SER A 42 17.25 2.31 -9.57
N VAL A 43 15.99 1.94 -9.41
CA VAL A 43 14.99 1.94 -10.47
C VAL A 43 13.82 2.81 -10.04
N TYR A 44 13.56 3.87 -10.80
CA TYR A 44 12.55 4.86 -10.44
C TYR A 44 12.05 5.63 -11.66
N TYR A 45 10.96 6.35 -11.47
CA TYR A 45 10.41 7.26 -12.48
C TYR A 45 10.73 8.72 -12.22
N GLY A 46 11.00 9.44 -13.31
CA GLY A 46 11.19 10.90 -13.31
C GLY A 46 12.28 11.33 -12.33
N ASN A 47 11.90 12.10 -11.32
CA ASN A 47 12.79 12.64 -10.29
C ASN A 47 12.78 11.81 -8.97
N ASN A 48 12.28 10.58 -9.01
CA ASN A 48 12.18 9.67 -7.86
C ASN A 48 11.32 10.19 -6.70
N THR A 49 10.35 11.05 -6.97
CA THR A 49 9.35 11.39 -5.95
C THR A 49 8.35 10.26 -5.76
N VAL A 50 7.73 10.19 -4.58
CA VAL A 50 6.69 9.18 -4.30
C VAL A 50 5.58 9.22 -5.35
N THR A 51 5.10 10.41 -5.74
CA THR A 51 4.09 10.56 -6.80
C THR A 51 4.58 10.02 -8.15
N ALA A 52 5.83 10.31 -8.53
CA ALA A 52 6.39 9.87 -9.81
C ALA A 52 6.47 8.35 -9.93
N ASN A 53 6.68 7.66 -8.81
CA ASN A 53 6.75 6.20 -8.75
C ASN A 53 5.36 5.55 -8.55
N ILE A 54 4.51 6.11 -7.70
CA ILE A 54 3.23 5.49 -7.34
C ILE A 54 2.24 5.46 -8.51
N LEU A 55 2.24 6.48 -9.38
CA LEU A 55 1.34 6.53 -10.52
C LEU A 55 1.62 5.43 -11.55
N PRO A 56 2.85 5.20 -12.03
CA PRO A 56 3.15 4.07 -12.90
C PRO A 56 2.82 2.71 -12.28
N LEU A 57 3.03 2.55 -10.96
CA LEU A 57 2.63 1.34 -10.23
C LEU A 57 1.11 1.15 -10.27
N ALA A 58 0.34 2.20 -9.97
CA ALA A 58 -1.12 2.17 -9.94
C ALA A 58 -1.74 1.89 -11.31
N PHE A 59 -1.15 2.45 -12.36
CA PHE A 59 -1.64 2.28 -13.74
C PHE A 59 -1.05 1.06 -14.47
N GLY A 60 -0.22 0.26 -13.81
CA GLY A 60 0.35 -0.95 -14.40
C GLY A 60 1.34 -0.68 -15.55
N LEU A 61 1.98 0.49 -15.53
CA LEU A 61 2.95 0.89 -16.57
C LEU A 61 4.33 0.30 -16.34
N VAL A 62 4.67 -0.07 -15.11
CA VAL A 62 5.99 -0.59 -14.75
C VAL A 62 6.25 -1.94 -15.44
N PRO A 63 7.40 -2.13 -16.11
CA PRO A 63 7.82 -3.44 -16.60
C PRO A 63 7.94 -4.46 -15.47
N LYS A 64 7.63 -5.71 -15.76
CA LYS A 64 7.59 -6.76 -14.72
C LYS A 64 8.94 -6.96 -14.01
N ASP A 65 10.02 -6.88 -14.76
CA ASP A 65 11.40 -7.02 -14.29
C ASP A 65 11.92 -5.83 -13.47
N CYS A 66 11.20 -4.70 -13.50
CA CYS A 66 11.50 -3.49 -12.74
C CYS A 66 10.55 -3.26 -11.56
N LEU A 67 9.51 -4.10 -11.42
CA LEU A 67 8.39 -3.84 -10.52
C LEU A 67 8.83 -3.74 -9.06
N ASP A 68 9.56 -4.73 -8.57
CA ASP A 68 10.01 -4.80 -7.18
C ASP A 68 11.00 -3.69 -6.85
N ASP A 69 11.87 -3.33 -7.79
CA ASP A 69 12.85 -2.27 -7.60
C ASP A 69 12.17 -0.88 -7.53
N VAL A 70 11.14 -0.62 -8.35
CA VAL A 70 10.36 0.62 -8.26
C VAL A 70 9.58 0.69 -6.94
N VAL A 71 9.02 -0.43 -6.49
CA VAL A 71 8.36 -0.50 -5.18
C VAL A 71 9.35 -0.22 -4.05
N LYS A 72 10.52 -0.85 -4.05
CA LYS A 72 11.59 -0.59 -3.08
C LYS A 72 12.02 0.88 -3.08
N SER A 73 12.25 1.48 -4.26
CA SER A 73 12.59 2.90 -4.39
C SER A 73 11.50 3.81 -3.83
N THR A 74 10.23 3.44 -4.02
CA THR A 74 9.09 4.18 -3.48
C THR A 74 9.05 4.11 -1.97
N VAL A 75 9.16 2.91 -1.39
CA VAL A 75 9.18 2.70 0.07
C VAL A 75 10.39 3.39 0.70
N GLN A 76 11.57 3.27 0.11
CA GLN A 76 12.77 3.96 0.57
C GLN A 76 12.60 5.50 0.55
N SER A 77 11.96 6.03 -0.50
CA SER A 77 11.62 7.45 -0.57
C SER A 77 10.69 7.87 0.57
N ILE A 78 9.70 7.05 0.93
CA ILE A 78 8.77 7.32 2.04
C ILE A 78 9.51 7.25 3.38
N VAL A 79 10.14 6.12 3.66
CA VAL A 79 10.67 5.81 5.00
C VAL A 79 11.93 6.61 5.30
N VAL A 80 12.87 6.66 4.34
CA VAL A 80 14.18 7.28 4.56
C VAL A 80 14.19 8.75 4.16
N THR A 81 13.84 9.06 2.90
CA THR A 81 13.97 10.42 2.37
C THR A 81 12.95 11.36 2.99
N ASN A 82 11.70 10.91 3.11
CA ASN A 82 10.61 11.70 3.67
C ASN A 82 10.36 11.40 5.16
N LYS A 83 11.22 10.60 5.81
CA LYS A 83 11.17 10.32 7.25
C LYS A 83 9.79 9.89 7.72
N GLU A 84 9.21 8.89 7.03
CA GLU A 84 7.91 8.31 7.35
C GLU A 84 6.73 9.28 7.20
N HIS A 85 6.85 10.29 6.34
CA HIS A 85 5.81 11.27 6.08
C HIS A 85 5.29 11.24 4.65
N ILE A 86 4.07 11.75 4.48
CA ILE A 86 3.45 11.90 3.17
C ILE A 86 4.15 13.04 2.41
N SER A 87 4.60 12.75 1.19
CA SER A 87 5.23 13.75 0.31
C SER A 87 4.47 13.93 -1.01
N CYS A 88 3.22 13.48 -1.04
CA CYS A 88 2.34 13.57 -2.20
C CYS A 88 1.34 14.71 -2.04
N GLY A 89 1.01 15.37 -3.16
CA GLY A 89 -0.22 16.17 -3.28
C GLY A 89 -1.42 15.30 -3.72
N VAL A 90 -2.52 15.95 -4.07
CA VAL A 90 -3.83 15.33 -4.39
C VAL A 90 -3.74 14.20 -5.43
N ILE A 91 -2.85 14.31 -6.40
CA ILE A 91 -2.72 13.32 -7.48
C ILE A 91 -2.06 12.03 -6.97
N GLY A 92 -0.98 12.15 -6.21
CA GLY A 92 -0.25 10.98 -5.71
C GLY A 92 -0.94 10.31 -4.53
N VAL A 93 -1.50 11.09 -3.62
CA VAL A 93 -2.14 10.59 -2.39
C VAL A 93 -3.37 9.72 -2.69
N GLN A 94 -4.05 9.96 -3.81
CA GLN A 94 -5.19 9.16 -4.24
C GLN A 94 -4.87 7.68 -4.43
N TRP A 95 -3.62 7.34 -4.76
CA TRP A 95 -3.20 5.95 -5.05
C TRP A 95 -2.30 5.35 -3.97
N LEU A 96 -1.80 6.18 -3.07
CA LEU A 96 -0.69 5.87 -2.18
C LEU A 96 -0.96 4.66 -1.28
N LEU A 97 -1.99 4.75 -0.43
CA LEU A 97 -2.23 3.72 0.60
C LEU A 97 -2.63 2.37 0.00
N ARG A 98 -3.51 2.41 -1.02
CA ARG A 98 -3.98 1.20 -1.67
C ARG A 98 -2.89 0.50 -2.47
N GLU A 99 -2.02 1.28 -3.13
CA GLU A 99 -0.94 0.71 -3.92
C GLU A 99 0.16 0.12 -3.03
N LEU A 100 0.53 0.79 -1.94
CA LEU A 100 1.44 0.24 -0.94
C LEU A 100 0.90 -1.08 -0.37
N SER A 101 -0.36 -1.10 0.08
CA SER A 101 -0.98 -2.30 0.63
C SER A 101 -1.07 -3.44 -0.39
N ARG A 102 -1.35 -3.13 -1.66
CA ARG A 102 -1.38 -4.13 -2.75
C ARG A 102 -0.03 -4.75 -3.03
N ARG A 103 1.05 -4.04 -2.69
CA ARG A 103 2.44 -4.47 -2.89
C ARG A 103 3.09 -5.11 -1.67
N GLY A 104 2.31 -5.39 -0.61
CA GLY A 104 2.82 -6.03 0.60
C GLY A 104 3.38 -5.06 1.65
N PHE A 105 3.16 -3.74 1.50
CA PHE A 105 3.59 -2.69 2.42
C PHE A 105 2.39 -2.04 3.12
N ALA A 106 1.48 -2.85 3.63
CA ALA A 106 0.30 -2.36 4.35
C ALA A 106 0.65 -1.71 5.69
N ASP A 107 1.72 -2.13 6.32
CA ASP A 107 2.33 -1.53 7.50
C ASP A 107 2.82 -0.09 7.25
N VAL A 108 3.50 0.13 6.12
CA VAL A 108 3.91 1.49 5.68
C VAL A 108 2.69 2.35 5.38
N ALA A 109 1.67 1.80 4.72
CA ALA A 109 0.41 2.51 4.49
C ALA A 109 -0.28 2.89 5.81
N TYR A 110 -0.30 1.98 6.79
CA TYR A 110 -0.88 2.22 8.12
C TYR A 110 -0.09 3.28 8.89
N MET A 111 1.22 3.21 8.89
CA MET A 111 2.11 4.22 9.47
C MET A 111 1.82 5.61 8.92
N LEU A 112 1.71 5.77 7.59
CA LEU A 112 1.35 7.05 6.97
C LEU A 112 -0.05 7.52 7.35
N ALA A 113 -1.02 6.61 7.45
CA ALA A 113 -2.41 6.91 7.78
C ALA A 113 -2.59 7.37 9.23
N THR A 114 -1.75 6.88 10.15
CA THR A 114 -1.82 7.16 11.59
C THR A 114 -0.84 8.21 12.09
N ASN A 115 0.06 8.70 11.22
CA ASN A 115 1.02 9.74 11.58
C ASN A 115 0.29 11.04 11.95
N THR A 116 0.72 11.68 13.05
CA THR A 116 0.15 12.95 13.57
C THR A 116 1.07 14.14 13.38
N THR A 117 2.30 13.93 12.91
CA THR A 117 3.26 14.99 12.64
C THR A 117 3.19 15.48 11.19
N TYR A 118 3.65 16.69 10.93
CA TYR A 118 3.62 17.32 9.60
C TYR A 118 4.60 16.66 8.63
N PRO A 119 4.18 16.38 7.38
CA PRO A 119 2.82 16.47 6.83
C PRO A 119 2.02 15.17 6.97
N SER A 120 0.79 15.26 7.49
CA SER A 120 -0.12 14.11 7.63
C SER A 120 -1.57 14.56 7.82
N TRP A 121 -2.54 13.66 7.68
CA TRP A 121 -3.94 13.91 8.03
C TRP A 121 -4.13 14.10 9.55
N GLY A 122 -3.38 13.35 10.37
CA GLY A 122 -3.41 13.51 11.82
C GLY A 122 -2.92 14.88 12.25
N TYR A 123 -1.88 15.42 11.60
CA TYR A 123 -1.46 16.80 11.83
C TYR A 123 -2.59 17.81 11.57
N MET A 124 -3.33 17.67 10.45
CA MET A 124 -4.47 18.56 10.18
C MET A 124 -5.49 18.50 11.33
N ALA A 125 -5.84 17.29 11.81
CA ALA A 125 -6.78 17.11 12.90
C ALA A 125 -6.28 17.74 14.20
N GLU A 126 -5.02 17.56 14.58
CA GLU A 126 -4.41 18.17 15.77
C GLU A 126 -4.32 19.69 15.69
N GLN A 127 -4.20 20.24 14.48
CA GLN A 127 -4.25 21.69 14.25
C GLN A 127 -5.67 22.25 14.17
N GLY A 128 -6.69 21.46 14.50
CA GLY A 128 -8.09 21.88 14.57
C GLY A 128 -8.81 21.96 13.22
N ALA A 129 -8.33 21.25 12.22
CA ALA A 129 -9.03 21.14 10.95
C ALA A 129 -10.40 20.46 11.14
N THR A 130 -11.46 21.11 10.67
CA THR A 130 -12.82 20.56 10.65
C THR A 130 -13.16 19.89 9.31
N THR A 131 -12.31 20.11 8.31
CA THR A 131 -12.38 19.53 6.96
C THR A 131 -10.96 19.28 6.46
N ILE A 132 -10.82 18.57 5.35
CA ILE A 132 -9.52 18.36 4.70
C ILE A 132 -9.08 19.65 4.02
N TRP A 133 -7.87 20.11 4.32
CA TRP A 133 -7.26 21.27 3.67
C TRP A 133 -6.69 20.91 2.31
N GLU A 134 -6.51 21.91 1.44
CA GLU A 134 -5.85 21.75 0.15
C GLU A 134 -4.34 21.48 0.28
N LEU A 135 -3.70 22.14 1.23
CA LEU A 135 -2.29 22.01 1.53
C LEU A 135 -2.09 21.36 2.91
N TRP A 136 -1.06 20.57 3.05
CA TRP A 136 -0.73 19.89 4.33
C TRP A 136 -0.54 20.89 5.49
N ASN A 137 -0.08 22.11 5.19
CA ASN A 137 0.09 23.21 6.15
C ASN A 137 -1.03 24.26 6.06
N GLY A 138 -2.27 23.86 5.80
CA GLY A 138 -3.38 24.81 5.58
C GLY A 138 -3.60 25.82 6.69
N ASN A 139 -3.20 25.49 7.94
CA ASN A 139 -3.23 26.41 9.09
C ASN A 139 -2.25 27.59 8.98
N THR A 140 -1.17 27.46 8.21
CA THR A 140 -0.13 28.49 8.03
C THR A 140 0.01 28.96 6.59
N ALA A 141 -0.69 28.31 5.64
CA ALA A 141 -0.67 28.67 4.24
C ALA A 141 -1.37 30.00 3.97
N ASN A 142 -0.99 30.66 2.86
CA ASN A 142 -1.67 31.88 2.43
C ASN A 142 -3.16 31.59 2.13
N PRO A 143 -4.11 32.21 2.85
CA PRO A 143 -5.54 31.94 2.65
C PRO A 143 -6.06 32.24 1.23
N ALA A 144 -5.38 33.11 0.47
CA ALA A 144 -5.74 33.41 -0.91
C ALA A 144 -5.36 32.29 -1.88
N MET A 145 -4.49 31.34 -1.44
CA MET A 145 -3.96 30.25 -2.28
C MET A 145 -4.20 28.86 -1.66
N ASN A 146 -5.06 28.78 -0.66
CA ASN A 146 -5.34 27.54 0.04
C ASN A 146 -6.82 27.46 0.41
N SER A 147 -7.47 26.36 0.02
CA SER A 147 -8.82 26.06 0.47
C SER A 147 -8.79 25.30 1.81
N GLY A 148 -9.60 25.73 2.74
CA GLY A 148 -9.83 25.00 4.00
C GLY A 148 -10.76 23.79 3.85
N ASN A 149 -11.31 23.55 2.65
CA ASN A 149 -12.23 22.44 2.37
C ASN A 149 -11.93 21.84 0.99
N HIS A 150 -10.97 20.93 0.94
CA HIS A 150 -10.47 20.34 -0.30
C HIS A 150 -10.35 18.81 -0.16
N VAL A 151 -11.49 18.15 -0.21
CA VAL A 151 -11.63 16.70 0.06
C VAL A 151 -10.68 15.82 -0.78
N MET A 152 -10.21 16.29 -1.93
CA MET A 152 -9.32 15.53 -2.80
C MET A 152 -7.98 15.19 -2.15
N LEU A 153 -7.51 15.95 -1.15
CA LEU A 153 -6.30 15.61 -0.40
C LEU A 153 -6.52 14.44 0.60
N LEU A 154 -7.77 14.02 0.83
CA LEU A 154 -8.06 12.78 1.55
C LEU A 154 -7.60 11.55 0.75
N GLY A 155 -7.59 11.66 -0.57
CA GLY A 155 -7.22 10.57 -1.46
C GLY A 155 -8.09 9.33 -1.26
N ASP A 156 -7.43 8.17 -1.24
CA ASP A 156 -8.06 6.86 -1.08
C ASP A 156 -8.16 6.40 0.40
N PHE A 157 -8.05 7.30 1.37
CA PHE A 157 -8.01 6.95 2.79
C PHE A 157 -9.23 6.10 3.21
N LEU A 158 -10.46 6.59 2.96
CA LEU A 158 -11.67 5.84 3.32
C LEU A 158 -11.84 4.54 2.52
N PRO A 159 -11.71 4.53 1.18
CA PRO A 159 -11.67 3.28 0.42
C PRO A 159 -10.61 2.32 0.94
N TRP A 160 -9.43 2.79 1.30
CA TRP A 160 -8.37 1.96 1.86
C TRP A 160 -8.77 1.34 3.21
N CYS A 161 -9.39 2.09 4.11
CA CYS A 161 -9.90 1.54 5.38
C CYS A 161 -10.89 0.38 5.13
N TYR A 162 -11.85 0.56 4.24
CA TYR A 162 -12.80 -0.50 3.91
C TYR A 162 -12.16 -1.68 3.19
N GLU A 163 -11.34 -1.41 2.19
CA GLU A 163 -10.77 -2.45 1.34
C GLU A 163 -9.60 -3.20 2.00
N ASN A 164 -8.79 -2.52 2.82
CA ASN A 164 -7.56 -3.10 3.34
C ASN A 164 -7.61 -3.39 4.84
N LEU A 165 -8.24 -2.55 5.66
CA LEU A 165 -8.40 -2.85 7.09
C LEU A 165 -9.60 -3.76 7.34
N ALA A 166 -10.77 -3.40 6.84
CA ALA A 166 -11.97 -4.25 6.96
C ALA A 166 -11.97 -5.42 5.95
N GLY A 167 -11.23 -5.29 4.86
CA GLY A 167 -11.14 -6.30 3.80
C GLY A 167 -12.38 -6.41 2.91
N ILE A 168 -13.26 -5.43 2.91
CA ILE A 168 -14.51 -5.46 2.13
C ILE A 168 -14.25 -4.89 0.74
N LYS A 169 -14.15 -5.75 -0.28
CA LYS A 169 -13.92 -5.37 -1.69
C LYS A 169 -14.98 -5.94 -2.62
N SER A 170 -15.38 -5.18 -3.64
CA SER A 170 -16.11 -5.74 -4.77
C SER A 170 -15.15 -6.50 -5.69
N GLU A 171 -15.46 -7.75 -6.02
CA GLU A 171 -14.66 -8.51 -6.97
C GLU A 171 -14.80 -7.91 -8.37
N ARG A 172 -13.76 -8.04 -9.18
CA ARG A 172 -13.74 -7.58 -10.57
C ARG A 172 -14.09 -8.72 -11.52
N GLY A 173 -14.62 -8.37 -12.68
CA GLY A 173 -14.94 -9.33 -13.74
C GLY A 173 -16.42 -9.39 -14.07
N ARG A 174 -16.74 -10.03 -15.21
CA ARG A 174 -18.11 -10.15 -15.70
C ARG A 174 -19.00 -10.89 -14.69
N GLY A 175 -20.12 -10.27 -14.31
CA GLY A 175 -21.08 -10.85 -13.36
C GLY A 175 -20.65 -10.79 -11.89
N LYS A 176 -19.52 -10.16 -11.56
CA LYS A 176 -18.99 -10.06 -10.18
C LYS A 176 -19.04 -8.66 -9.59
N VAL A 177 -19.11 -7.64 -10.45
CA VAL A 177 -19.06 -6.22 -10.07
C VAL A 177 -20.24 -5.80 -9.19
N GLY A 178 -20.10 -4.64 -8.54
CA GLY A 178 -21.17 -4.05 -7.74
C GLY A 178 -21.49 -4.83 -6.47
N PHE A 179 -20.53 -5.57 -5.90
CA PHE A 179 -20.69 -6.44 -4.73
C PHE A 179 -21.59 -7.67 -4.96
N LYS A 180 -21.82 -8.07 -6.21
CA LYS A 180 -22.45 -9.37 -6.50
C LYS A 180 -21.58 -10.52 -6.01
N HIS A 181 -20.27 -10.38 -6.21
CA HIS A 181 -19.25 -11.22 -5.58
C HIS A 181 -18.35 -10.31 -4.71
N ILE A 182 -18.28 -10.64 -3.43
CA ILE A 182 -17.55 -9.91 -2.43
C ILE A 182 -16.20 -10.61 -2.18
N ARG A 183 -15.14 -9.85 -2.13
CA ARG A 183 -13.84 -10.33 -1.69
C ARG A 183 -13.61 -9.86 -0.26
N MET A 184 -13.56 -10.80 0.68
CA MET A 184 -13.25 -10.54 2.08
C MET A 184 -11.76 -10.84 2.31
N CYS A 185 -10.94 -9.79 2.41
CA CYS A 185 -9.47 -9.92 2.43
C CYS A 185 -8.82 -8.74 3.18
N PRO A 186 -8.89 -8.71 4.52
CA PRO A 186 -8.17 -7.73 5.33
C PRO A 186 -6.65 -7.96 5.28
N ASN A 187 -5.90 -6.91 5.56
CA ASN A 187 -4.45 -6.98 5.73
C ASN A 187 -4.16 -7.28 7.22
N PHE A 188 -4.12 -8.56 7.57
CA PHE A 188 -3.87 -9.00 8.94
C PHE A 188 -2.43 -8.83 9.39
N GLU A 189 -1.51 -8.58 8.46
CA GLU A 189 -0.07 -8.39 8.70
C GLU A 189 0.27 -7.09 9.45
N ILE A 190 -0.60 -6.08 9.42
CA ILE A 190 -0.37 -4.81 10.14
C ILE A 190 -0.34 -5.08 11.65
N GLN A 191 0.83 -4.89 12.27
CA GLN A 191 1.06 -5.28 13.68
C GLN A 191 0.30 -4.38 14.67
N ASP A 192 0.24 -3.08 14.41
CA ASP A 192 -0.29 -2.06 15.31
C ASP A 192 -1.83 -2.03 15.39
N ILE A 193 -2.51 -2.87 14.63
CA ILE A 193 -3.97 -2.97 14.65
C ILE A 193 -4.40 -4.34 15.18
N SER A 194 -5.17 -4.36 16.26
CA SER A 194 -5.63 -5.58 16.93
C SER A 194 -7.09 -5.93 16.66
N TYR A 195 -7.89 -4.96 16.19
CA TYR A 195 -9.29 -5.20 15.85
C TYR A 195 -9.81 -4.21 14.80
N VAL A 196 -10.84 -4.65 14.06
CA VAL A 196 -11.66 -3.80 13.19
C VAL A 196 -13.11 -4.21 13.36
N ASP A 197 -14.00 -3.23 13.48
CA ASP A 197 -15.45 -3.41 13.37
C ASP A 197 -15.96 -2.49 12.26
N ALA A 198 -16.34 -3.07 11.13
CA ALA A 198 -16.78 -2.32 9.97
C ALA A 198 -18.00 -2.94 9.30
N SER A 199 -18.83 -2.08 8.73
CA SER A 199 -19.92 -2.51 7.84
C SER A 199 -20.06 -1.56 6.66
N TYR A 200 -20.43 -2.11 5.52
CA TYR A 200 -20.63 -1.36 4.29
C TYR A 200 -21.99 -1.69 3.66
N ARG A 201 -22.75 -0.67 3.28
CA ARG A 201 -24.07 -0.86 2.65
C ARG A 201 -23.90 -0.94 1.13
N THR A 202 -24.10 -2.13 0.60
CA THR A 202 -24.08 -2.40 -0.85
C THR A 202 -25.48 -2.32 -1.45
N PRO A 203 -25.62 -2.35 -2.79
CA PRO A 203 -26.92 -2.50 -3.45
C PRO A 203 -27.70 -3.77 -3.05
N TYR A 204 -27.01 -4.80 -2.55
CA TYR A 204 -27.61 -6.08 -2.11
C TYR A 204 -27.91 -6.12 -0.61
N GLY A 205 -27.46 -5.15 0.16
CA GLY A 205 -27.60 -5.10 1.60
C GLY A 205 -26.27 -4.84 2.31
N ARG A 206 -26.27 -5.04 3.62
CA ARG A 206 -25.12 -4.76 4.48
C ARG A 206 -24.12 -5.91 4.46
N VAL A 207 -22.87 -5.59 4.19
CA VAL A 207 -21.69 -6.45 4.43
C VAL A 207 -21.11 -6.07 5.78
N VAL A 208 -20.73 -7.04 6.60
CA VAL A 208 -20.07 -6.83 7.88
C VAL A 208 -18.73 -7.55 7.90
N SER A 209 -17.73 -6.92 8.48
CA SER A 209 -16.41 -7.49 8.79
C SER A 209 -15.99 -7.03 10.18
N ARG A 210 -15.93 -7.95 11.14
CA ARG A 210 -15.49 -7.71 12.51
C ARG A 210 -14.43 -8.71 12.87
N TRP A 211 -13.20 -8.25 13.07
CA TRP A 211 -12.15 -9.14 13.46
C TRP A 211 -11.36 -8.61 14.65
N LYS A 212 -10.82 -9.55 15.42
CA LYS A 212 -9.85 -9.31 16.48
C LYS A 212 -8.71 -10.28 16.29
N LYS A 213 -7.49 -9.83 16.48
CA LYS A 213 -6.32 -10.67 16.40
C LYS A 213 -5.36 -10.45 17.57
N THR A 214 -4.62 -11.51 17.89
CA THR A 214 -3.36 -11.50 18.60
C THR A 214 -2.22 -11.75 17.59
N LEU A 215 -1.00 -11.89 18.06
CA LEU A 215 0.12 -12.28 17.19
C LEU A 215 -0.06 -13.67 16.56
N GLN A 216 -0.84 -14.55 17.16
CA GLN A 216 -0.94 -15.95 16.78
C GLN A 216 -2.34 -16.40 16.39
N HIS A 217 -3.37 -15.59 16.64
CA HIS A 217 -4.75 -16.03 16.48
C HIS A 217 -5.67 -14.91 16.00
N LEU A 218 -6.61 -15.27 15.11
CA LEU A 218 -7.64 -14.40 14.53
C LEU A 218 -9.04 -14.95 14.84
N GLU A 219 -9.89 -14.08 15.36
CA GLU A 219 -11.34 -14.26 15.41
C GLU A 219 -11.99 -13.28 14.42
N TRP A 220 -12.80 -13.78 13.49
CA TRP A 220 -13.38 -12.97 12.44
C TRP A 220 -14.83 -13.32 12.15
N ASP A 221 -15.75 -12.38 12.42
CA ASP A 221 -17.16 -12.45 12.08
C ASP A 221 -17.46 -11.69 10.80
N ILE A 222 -18.17 -12.31 9.87
CA ILE A 222 -18.62 -11.67 8.64
C ILE A 222 -20.12 -11.89 8.44
N GLU A 223 -20.76 -10.92 7.76
CA GLU A 223 -22.13 -11.04 7.28
C GLU A 223 -22.16 -10.73 5.78
N ILE A 224 -22.67 -11.69 5.00
CA ILE A 224 -22.79 -11.60 3.55
C ILE A 224 -24.26 -11.45 3.19
N PRO A 225 -24.66 -10.38 2.47
CA PRO A 225 -26.06 -10.09 2.17
C PRO A 225 -26.69 -11.10 1.20
N VAL A 226 -28.00 -11.12 1.18
CA VAL A 226 -28.78 -12.02 0.32
C VAL A 226 -28.43 -11.82 -1.17
N ASN A 227 -28.58 -12.90 -1.96
CA ASN A 227 -28.29 -12.91 -3.40
C ASN A 227 -26.82 -12.55 -3.77
N THR A 228 -25.89 -12.65 -2.83
CA THR A 228 -24.46 -12.46 -3.06
C THR A 228 -23.67 -13.65 -2.54
N PHE A 229 -22.39 -13.70 -2.89
CA PHE A 229 -21.47 -14.68 -2.38
C PHE A 229 -20.10 -14.01 -2.17
N ALA A 230 -19.27 -14.61 -1.32
CA ALA A 230 -17.97 -14.06 -1.02
C ALA A 230 -16.85 -15.10 -1.14
N SER A 231 -15.65 -14.61 -1.49
CA SER A 231 -14.39 -15.32 -1.28
C SER A 231 -13.70 -14.72 -0.06
N VAL A 232 -13.51 -15.55 0.97
CA VAL A 232 -12.92 -15.16 2.25
C VAL A 232 -11.48 -15.66 2.30
N TYR A 233 -10.53 -14.75 2.42
CA TYR A 233 -9.10 -15.03 2.43
C TYR A 233 -8.62 -15.04 3.88
N LEU A 234 -8.23 -16.19 4.38
CA LEU A 234 -7.77 -16.39 5.74
C LEU A 234 -6.23 -16.22 5.83
N PRO A 235 -5.69 -15.82 6.98
CA PRO A 235 -4.25 -15.55 7.15
C PRO A 235 -3.37 -16.79 6.93
N ASN A 236 -3.92 -17.99 7.08
CA ASN A 236 -3.22 -19.25 6.80
C ASN A 236 -3.16 -19.65 5.31
N GLY A 237 -3.55 -18.73 4.41
CA GLY A 237 -3.59 -18.95 2.97
C GLY A 237 -4.82 -19.67 2.43
N LYS A 238 -5.72 -20.14 3.31
CA LYS A 238 -6.96 -20.81 2.90
C LYS A 238 -7.95 -19.79 2.34
N VAL A 239 -8.66 -20.16 1.27
CA VAL A 239 -9.72 -19.35 0.67
C VAL A 239 -11.04 -20.11 0.79
N GLU A 240 -11.97 -19.56 1.55
CA GLU A 240 -13.34 -20.08 1.71
C GLU A 240 -14.30 -19.36 0.76
N LYS A 241 -15.18 -20.13 0.13
CA LYS A 241 -16.27 -19.58 -0.68
C LYS A 241 -17.58 -19.76 0.08
N VAL A 242 -18.25 -18.64 0.36
CA VAL A 242 -19.48 -18.64 1.16
C VAL A 242 -20.61 -17.91 0.44
N GLY A 243 -21.83 -18.36 0.66
CA GLY A 243 -23.05 -17.68 0.20
C GLY A 243 -23.48 -16.55 1.14
N SER A 244 -24.75 -16.15 1.02
CA SER A 244 -25.36 -15.22 1.98
C SER A 244 -25.51 -15.88 3.36
N GLY A 245 -25.26 -15.12 4.42
CA GLY A 245 -25.32 -15.62 5.80
C GLY A 245 -24.33 -14.94 6.72
N LYS A 246 -24.26 -15.44 7.95
CA LYS A 246 -23.29 -15.03 8.97
C LYS A 246 -22.32 -16.17 9.18
N TYR A 247 -21.06 -15.84 9.25
CA TYR A 247 -19.97 -16.81 9.41
C TYR A 247 -18.99 -16.31 10.46
N HIS A 248 -18.43 -17.27 11.18
CA HIS A 248 -17.38 -17.03 12.18
C HIS A 248 -16.16 -17.88 11.83
N PHE A 249 -15.01 -17.26 11.82
CA PHE A 249 -13.72 -17.90 11.57
C PHE A 249 -12.82 -17.70 12.78
N SER A 250 -12.27 -18.82 13.28
CA SER A 250 -11.30 -18.87 14.35
C SER A 250 -10.08 -19.57 13.79
N VAL A 251 -8.97 -18.84 13.58
CA VAL A 251 -7.85 -19.30 12.76
C VAL A 251 -6.52 -18.86 13.35
N ASP A 252 -5.56 -19.77 13.38
CA ASP A 252 -4.19 -19.43 13.75
C ASP A 252 -3.51 -18.63 12.63
N ILE A 253 -2.84 -17.56 13.03
CA ILE A 253 -2.01 -16.74 12.13
C ILE A 253 -0.64 -17.44 12.08
N PRO A 254 -0.16 -17.84 10.88
CA PRO A 254 1.19 -18.37 10.74
C PRO A 254 2.21 -17.40 11.32
N ALA A 255 3.19 -17.93 12.02
CA ALA A 255 4.33 -17.12 12.42
C ALA A 255 4.95 -16.52 11.16
N ALA A 256 5.23 -15.22 11.15
CA ALA A 256 6.06 -14.65 10.11
C ALA A 256 7.40 -15.38 10.14
N ASP A 257 7.85 -15.86 8.97
CA ASP A 257 9.21 -16.37 8.86
C ASP A 257 10.15 -15.28 9.39
N LYS A 258 10.95 -15.62 10.38
CA LYS A 258 11.94 -14.69 10.90
C LYS A 258 12.95 -14.45 9.78
N CYS A 259 12.85 -13.29 9.12
CA CYS A 259 13.80 -12.89 8.09
C CYS A 259 15.22 -12.66 8.68
N ILE A 260 15.35 -12.52 10.00
CA ILE A 260 16.63 -12.41 10.71
C ILE A 260 16.88 -13.73 11.43
N VAL A 261 17.79 -14.52 10.90
CA VAL A 261 18.23 -15.78 11.50
C VAL A 261 19.27 -15.53 12.59
N THR A 262 20.11 -14.52 12.38
CA THR A 262 21.17 -14.11 13.32
C THR A 262 21.30 -12.58 13.27
N ASP A 263 21.40 -11.95 14.45
CA ASP A 263 21.71 -10.53 14.62
C ASP A 263 22.95 -10.44 15.51
N GLU A 264 24.12 -10.33 14.88
CA GLU A 264 25.41 -10.27 15.57
C GLU A 264 26.17 -9.02 15.10
N PHE A 265 26.79 -8.33 16.04
CA PHE A 265 27.77 -7.31 15.68
C PHE A 265 29.01 -7.98 15.10
N LEU A 266 29.39 -7.58 13.87
CA LEU A 266 30.62 -8.06 13.23
C LEU A 266 31.88 -7.65 14.03
N TYR A 267 31.80 -6.58 14.81
CA TYR A 267 32.87 -6.06 15.64
C TYR A 267 32.32 -5.48 16.93
N GLU A 268 32.73 -6.02 18.09
CA GLU A 268 32.53 -5.38 19.39
C GLU A 268 33.66 -4.39 19.70
N ASP A 269 34.87 -4.64 19.16
CA ASP A 269 36.04 -3.74 19.25
C ASP A 269 36.68 -3.61 17.86
N ALA A 270 36.40 -2.54 17.15
CA ALA A 270 37.04 -2.25 15.87
C ALA A 270 38.41 -1.60 16.11
N GLY A 271 39.50 -2.25 15.71
CA GLY A 271 40.83 -1.71 15.75
C GLY A 271 41.10 -0.53 14.79
N PHE A 272 40.05 0.16 14.32
CA PHE A 272 40.10 1.29 13.41
C PHE A 272 39.08 2.38 13.83
N PRO A 273 39.43 3.68 13.61
CA PRO A 273 38.68 4.80 14.19
C PRO A 273 37.30 5.09 13.54
N GLN A 274 36.99 4.50 12.40
CA GLN A 274 35.70 4.65 11.75
C GLN A 274 35.29 3.37 11.01
N CYS A 275 34.09 2.86 11.29
CA CYS A 275 33.43 1.83 10.51
C CYS A 275 32.26 2.45 9.75
N HIS A 276 32.36 2.54 8.43
CA HIS A 276 31.19 2.79 7.60
C HIS A 276 30.47 1.46 7.47
N GLY A 277 29.31 1.35 8.13
CA GLY A 277 28.57 0.12 8.30
C GLY A 277 28.45 -0.73 7.04
N ALA A 278 28.96 -1.94 7.11
CA ALA A 278 28.64 -2.99 6.18
C ALA A 278 27.42 -3.72 6.72
N THR A 279 26.35 -3.76 5.94
CA THR A 279 25.22 -4.65 6.23
C THR A 279 25.48 -5.98 5.55
N VAL A 280 25.67 -7.03 6.31
CA VAL A 280 25.71 -8.41 5.80
C VAL A 280 24.32 -8.99 5.99
N VAL A 281 23.71 -9.39 4.91
CA VAL A 281 22.46 -10.16 4.93
C VAL A 281 22.77 -11.54 4.42
N GLU A 282 22.65 -12.53 5.28
CA GLU A 282 22.64 -13.94 4.90
C GLU A 282 21.18 -14.32 4.58
N LEU A 283 20.93 -14.83 3.36
CA LEU A 283 19.61 -15.23 2.88
C LEU A 283 19.38 -16.72 3.18
#